data_3b9c063a8e4deec64f9d5c4d951fe26d
#
_entry.id   3b9c063a8e4deec64f9d5c4d951fe26d
#
_cell.length_a   1.000
_cell.length_b   1.000
_cell.length_c   1.000
_cell.angle_alpha   90.00
_cell.angle_beta   90.00
_cell.angle_gamma   90.00
#
_symmetry.space_group_name_H-M   'P 1'
#
loop_
_entity.id
_entity.type
_entity.pdbx_description
1 polymer ?
#
loop_
_entity_poly.entity_id
_entity_poly.type
_entity_poly.pdbx_seq_one_letter_code
_entity_poly.pdbx_strand_id
1 'polypeptide(L)'
;MTDRPQKGKKPSRQQVYTLLVHIGRKSGDGLPQGATGAALMCFASGVDEAEAVRETVALLKQADTAPLDVTGYGTLAEREAEGQEIDNDERALMQRAREENAVIVAQVTPFFDED
;
A
#
# COMPACT_ATOMS: atom_id res chain seq x y z
N MET A 1 -2.77 29.15 19.55
CA MET A 1 -2.48 28.95 19.28
C MET A 1 -2.29 28.50 18.80
N THR A 2 -2.21 28.37 18.58
CA THR A 2 -1.95 28.00 18.17
C THR A 2 -1.88 27.40 17.66
N ASP A 3 -1.91 27.26 17.42
CA ASP A 3 -1.74 26.78 17.05
C ASP A 3 -1.86 26.06 16.77
N ARG A 4 -2.06 25.89 16.77
CA ARG A 4 -2.03 25.14 16.59
C ARG A 4 -2.38 24.49 15.96
N PRO A 5 -2.99 24.39 15.72
CA PRO A 5 -3.26 23.61 15.05
C PRO A 5 -2.81 23.21 14.00
N GLN A 6 -2.57 23.58 13.69
CA GLN A 6 -1.95 23.38 12.88
C GLN A 6 -1.36 22.42 12.89
N LYS A 7 -1.35 22.07 13.66
CA LYS A 7 -0.85 21.03 13.86
C LYS A 7 -1.35 20.04 13.09
N GLY A 8 -2.38 19.93 13.14
CA GLY A 8 -2.90 18.94 12.40
C GLY A 8 -2.38 18.96 11.12
N LYS A 9 -2.19 20.03 10.74
CA LYS A 9 -1.76 20.11 9.61
C LYS A 9 -0.52 19.63 9.55
N LYS A 10 -0.08 18.97 10.34
CA LYS A 10 1.06 18.47 10.10
C LYS A 10 0.94 17.47 9.09
N PRO A 11 0.74 17.79 7.85
CA PRO A 11 0.77 16.81 6.81
C PRO A 11 2.10 16.15 6.79
N SER A 12 3.07 16.82 7.35
CA SER A 12 4.39 16.22 7.42
C SER A 12 4.41 14.96 8.25
N ARG A 13 3.37 14.71 9.05
CA ARG A 13 3.35 13.50 9.81
C ARG A 13 2.91 12.32 8.98
N GLN A 14 2.21 12.56 7.89
CA GLN A 14 1.81 11.48 7.00
C GLN A 14 2.98 11.07 6.15
N GLN A 15 3.22 9.78 6.10
CA GLN A 15 4.22 9.21 5.25
C GLN A 15 3.55 8.23 4.33
N VAL A 16 4.25 7.78 3.29
CA VAL A 16 3.72 6.75 2.42
C VAL A 16 4.62 5.55 2.52
N TYR A 17 4.02 4.40 2.76
CA TYR A 17 4.74 3.16 2.92
C TYR A 17 4.45 2.26 1.75
N THR A 18 5.49 1.61 1.23
CA THR A 18 5.33 0.60 0.20
C THR A 18 5.07 -0.72 0.89
N LEU A 19 3.95 -1.34 0.55
CA LEU A 19 3.56 -2.61 1.16
C LEU A 19 3.33 -3.63 0.07
N LEU A 20 3.80 -4.85 0.29
CA LEU A 20 3.49 -5.96 -0.59
C LEU A 20 2.50 -6.84 0.13
N VAL A 21 1.32 -6.99 -0.41
CA VAL A 21 0.25 -7.74 0.23
C VAL A 21 0.01 -9.02 -0.55
N HIS A 22 0.10 -10.14 0.15
CA HIS A 22 -0.18 -11.42 -0.44
C HIS A 22 -1.66 -11.73 -0.17
N ILE A 23 -2.44 -11.94 -1.21
CA ILE A 23 -3.86 -12.25 -1.05
C ILE A 23 -4.14 -13.65 -1.57
N GLY A 24 -5.11 -14.31 -0.95
CA GLY A 24 -5.61 -15.58 -1.41
C GLY A 24 -6.79 -15.39 -2.33
N ARG A 25 -7.64 -16.42 -2.44
CA ARG A 25 -8.80 -16.33 -3.29
C ARG A 25 -10.05 -16.07 -2.47
N LYS A 26 -10.96 -15.34 -3.07
CA LYS A 26 -12.23 -15.08 -2.46
C LYS A 26 -13.21 -14.75 -3.57
N SER A 27 -14.47 -15.14 -3.39
CA SER A 27 -15.49 -14.87 -4.39
C SER A 27 -15.58 -13.36 -4.62
N GLY A 28 -15.53 -12.95 -5.87
CA GLY A 28 -15.62 -11.53 -6.20
C GLY A 28 -14.31 -10.78 -6.14
N ASP A 29 -13.20 -11.49 -6.01
CA ASP A 29 -11.89 -10.82 -5.83
C ASP A 29 -11.31 -10.26 -7.11
N GLY A 30 -11.90 -10.54 -8.26
CA GLY A 30 -11.43 -9.96 -9.53
C GLY A 30 -10.20 -10.60 -10.11
N LEU A 31 -9.63 -11.62 -9.47
CA LEU A 31 -8.44 -12.26 -10.00
C LEU A 31 -8.79 -13.19 -11.15
N PRO A 32 -7.83 -13.45 -12.07
CA PRO A 32 -8.11 -14.32 -13.20
C PRO A 32 -8.48 -15.73 -12.74
N GLN A 33 -9.25 -16.38 -13.58
CA GLN A 33 -9.60 -17.76 -13.31
C GLN A 33 -8.33 -18.59 -13.33
N GLY A 34 -8.20 -19.50 -12.40
CA GLY A 34 -7.02 -20.33 -12.28
C GLY A 34 -5.93 -19.75 -11.39
N ALA A 35 -6.02 -18.48 -11.04
CA ALA A 35 -5.04 -17.92 -10.13
C ALA A 35 -5.25 -18.49 -8.73
N THR A 36 -4.15 -18.73 -8.03
CA THR A 36 -4.20 -19.24 -6.66
C THR A 36 -4.13 -18.13 -5.63
N GLY A 37 -3.85 -16.92 -6.07
CA GLY A 37 -3.74 -15.74 -5.25
C GLY A 37 -3.01 -14.68 -6.03
N ALA A 38 -2.50 -13.67 -5.35
CA ALA A 38 -1.77 -12.59 -6.01
C ALA A 38 -0.93 -11.83 -5.00
N ALA A 39 0.06 -11.11 -5.53
CA ALA A 39 0.78 -10.12 -4.75
C ALA A 39 0.35 -8.75 -5.23
N LEU A 40 0.01 -7.88 -4.29
CA LEU A 40 -0.40 -6.52 -4.59
C LEU A 40 0.67 -5.58 -4.06
N MET A 41 1.20 -4.72 -4.93
CA MET A 41 2.09 -3.67 -4.45
C MET A 41 1.23 -2.46 -4.17
N CYS A 42 1.27 -1.97 -2.93
CA CYS A 42 0.42 -0.87 -2.51
C CYS A 42 1.27 0.26 -1.95
N PHE A 43 0.80 1.48 -2.18
CA PHE A 43 1.37 2.66 -1.54
C PHE A 43 0.31 3.17 -0.58
N ALA A 44 0.63 3.16 0.69
CA ALA A 44 -0.37 3.43 1.72
C ALA A 44 0.11 4.56 2.63
N SER A 45 -0.76 5.54 2.82
CA SER A 45 -0.48 6.66 3.70
C SER A 45 -0.73 6.27 5.16
N GLY A 46 0.09 6.77 6.05
CA GLY A 46 -0.09 6.56 7.48
C GLY A 46 0.92 7.36 8.27
N VAL A 47 0.66 7.57 9.54
CA VAL A 47 1.64 8.25 10.40
C VAL A 47 2.75 7.29 10.77
N ASP A 48 2.48 5.99 10.70
CA ASP A 48 3.52 4.99 10.85
C ASP A 48 3.12 3.78 10.02
N GLU A 49 4.02 2.80 9.95
CA GLU A 49 3.77 1.64 9.10
C GLU A 49 2.59 0.82 9.60
N ALA A 50 2.41 0.74 10.90
CA ALA A 50 1.29 -0.04 11.45
C ALA A 50 -0.04 0.51 10.99
N GLU A 51 -0.17 1.83 10.96
CA GLU A 51 -1.40 2.44 10.48
C GLU A 51 -1.59 2.16 8.99
N ALA A 52 -0.52 2.30 8.21
CA ALA A 52 -0.61 2.04 6.79
C ALA A 52 -1.05 0.60 6.52
N VAL A 53 -0.54 -0.35 7.29
CA VAL A 53 -0.94 -1.76 7.15
C VAL A 53 -2.41 -1.95 7.49
N ARG A 54 -2.85 -1.36 8.60
CA ARG A 54 -4.25 -1.51 9.01
C ARG A 54 -5.21 -0.98 7.97
N GLU A 55 -4.89 0.21 7.43
CA GLU A 55 -5.75 0.82 6.43
C GLU A 55 -5.79 0.01 5.14
N THR A 56 -4.64 -0.54 4.76
CA THR A 56 -4.56 -1.34 3.56
C THR A 56 -5.37 -2.62 3.70
N VAL A 57 -5.22 -3.31 4.83
CA VAL A 57 -5.96 -4.55 5.07
C VAL A 57 -7.46 -4.27 5.09
N ALA A 58 -7.87 -3.18 5.75
CA ALA A 58 -9.29 -2.85 5.81
C ALA A 58 -9.86 -2.57 4.43
N LEU A 59 -9.11 -1.81 3.61
CA LEU A 59 -9.56 -1.50 2.28
C LEU A 59 -9.71 -2.77 1.44
N LEU A 60 -8.73 -3.65 1.52
CA LEU A 60 -8.76 -4.87 0.72
C LEU A 60 -9.91 -5.78 1.13
N LYS A 61 -10.19 -5.87 2.42
CA LYS A 61 -11.33 -6.65 2.87
C LYS A 61 -12.63 -6.07 2.36
N GLN A 62 -12.74 -4.76 2.32
CA GLN A 62 -13.95 -4.12 1.79
C GLN A 62 -14.09 -4.35 0.29
N ALA A 63 -12.98 -4.62 -0.39
CA ALA A 63 -12.99 -4.85 -1.82
C ALA A 63 -13.09 -6.33 -2.16
N ASP A 64 -13.53 -7.14 -1.21
CA ASP A 64 -13.74 -8.57 -1.43
C ASP A 64 -12.48 -9.32 -1.78
N THR A 65 -11.36 -8.92 -1.21
CA THR A 65 -10.13 -9.70 -1.34
C THR A 65 -9.81 -10.34 0.01
N ALA A 66 -8.90 -11.30 -0.01
CA ALA A 66 -8.55 -12.06 1.17
C ALA A 66 -7.08 -11.84 1.51
N PRO A 67 -6.74 -10.75 2.22
CA PRO A 67 -5.34 -10.51 2.56
C PRO A 67 -4.84 -11.56 3.54
N LEU A 68 -3.68 -12.12 3.23
CA LEU A 68 -3.08 -13.18 4.01
C LEU A 68 -1.84 -12.71 4.75
N ASP A 69 -1.05 -11.84 4.12
CA ASP A 69 0.22 -11.47 4.68
C ASP A 69 0.64 -10.12 4.10
N VAL A 70 1.31 -9.30 4.88
CA VAL A 70 1.79 -8.00 4.45
C VAL A 70 3.26 -7.87 4.78
N THR A 71 4.06 -7.49 3.79
CA THR A 71 5.47 -7.20 3.98
C THR A 71 5.68 -5.71 3.73
N GLY A 72 6.30 -5.03 4.67
CA GLY A 72 6.57 -3.62 4.54
C GLY A 72 7.96 -3.36 4.01
N TYR A 73 8.08 -2.43 3.07
CA TYR A 73 9.36 -2.05 2.51
C TYR A 73 9.77 -0.63 2.91
N GLY A 74 8.94 0.04 3.70
CA GLY A 74 9.29 1.34 4.23
C GLY A 74 8.86 2.49 3.35
N THR A 75 9.34 3.68 3.71
CA THR A 75 9.02 4.90 2.98
C THR A 75 9.89 5.02 1.75
N LEU A 76 9.58 6.03 0.91
CA LEU A 76 10.41 6.33 -0.24
C LEU A 76 11.85 6.59 0.19
N ALA A 77 12.04 7.37 1.23
CA ALA A 77 13.39 7.70 1.69
C ALA A 77 14.13 6.45 2.15
N GLU A 78 13.42 5.55 2.83
CA GLU A 78 14.05 4.32 3.30
C GLU A 78 14.42 3.41 2.15
N ARG A 79 13.56 3.33 1.13
CA ARG A 79 13.85 2.51 -0.03
C ARG A 79 15.04 3.06 -0.81
N GLU A 80 15.12 4.39 -0.92
CA GLU A 80 16.24 5.01 -1.61
C GLU A 80 17.54 4.80 -0.82
N ALA A 81 17.47 4.84 0.50
CA ALA A 81 18.64 4.61 1.33
C ALA A 81 19.16 3.19 1.16
N GLU A 82 18.30 2.26 0.77
CA GLU A 82 18.71 0.89 0.52
C GLU A 82 19.18 0.66 -0.91
N GLY A 83 19.25 1.71 -1.70
CA GLY A 83 19.77 1.59 -3.06
C GLY A 83 18.73 1.29 -4.12
N GLN A 84 17.45 1.32 -3.77
CA GLN A 84 16.42 1.06 -4.75
C GLN A 84 16.19 2.27 -5.63
N GLU A 85 15.97 2.04 -6.90
CA GLU A 85 15.64 3.11 -7.82
C GLU A 85 14.14 3.18 -7.94
N ILE A 86 13.59 4.34 -7.68
CA ILE A 86 12.15 4.54 -7.71
C ILE A 86 11.85 5.43 -8.91
N ASP A 87 11.09 4.91 -9.87
CA ASP A 87 10.82 5.68 -11.08
C ASP A 87 9.79 6.77 -10.83
N ASN A 88 9.57 7.59 -11.83
CA ASN A 88 8.69 8.75 -11.70
C ASN A 88 7.24 8.34 -11.53
N ASP A 89 6.82 7.25 -12.15
CA ASP A 89 5.44 6.80 -12.01
C ASP A 89 5.17 6.36 -10.58
N GLU A 90 6.10 5.65 -9.96
CA GLU A 90 5.93 5.26 -8.57
C GLU A 90 5.90 6.46 -7.65
N ARG A 91 6.81 7.43 -7.91
CA ARG A 91 6.83 8.63 -7.08
C ARG A 91 5.53 9.40 -7.18
N ALA A 92 4.93 9.46 -8.37
CA ALA A 92 3.68 10.17 -8.55
C ALA A 92 2.56 9.48 -7.78
N LEU A 93 2.52 8.15 -7.81
CA LEU A 93 1.51 7.42 -7.07
C LEU A 93 1.68 7.58 -5.57
N MET A 94 2.92 7.57 -5.10
CA MET A 94 3.18 7.79 -3.68
C MET A 94 2.74 9.17 -3.23
N GLN A 95 3.03 10.19 -4.06
CA GLN A 95 2.63 11.54 -3.72
C GLN A 95 1.11 11.64 -3.68
N ARG A 96 0.44 11.00 -4.62
CA ARG A 96 -1.02 11.01 -4.64
C ARG A 96 -1.58 10.30 -3.39
N ALA A 97 -0.97 9.18 -3.00
CA ALA A 97 -1.42 8.48 -1.80
C ALA A 97 -1.30 9.39 -0.58
N ARG A 98 -0.21 10.15 -0.52
CA ARG A 98 -0.02 11.06 0.61
C ARG A 98 -1.01 12.19 0.60
N GLU A 99 -1.22 12.81 -0.55
CA GLU A 99 -2.11 13.96 -0.66
C GLU A 99 -3.54 13.59 -0.37
N GLU A 100 -3.94 12.41 -0.79
CA GLU A 100 -5.32 11.96 -0.59
C GLU A 100 -5.49 11.15 0.68
N ASN A 101 -4.41 10.93 1.41
CA ASN A 101 -4.41 10.09 2.62
C ASN A 101 -5.06 8.76 2.29
N ALA A 102 -4.54 8.09 1.27
CA ALA A 102 -5.19 6.94 0.67
C ALA A 102 -4.25 5.77 0.52
N VAL A 103 -4.83 4.64 0.19
CA VAL A 103 -4.10 3.44 -0.20
C VAL A 103 -4.30 3.28 -1.71
N ILE A 104 -3.20 3.14 -2.43
CA ILE A 104 -3.26 2.96 -3.88
C ILE A 104 -2.65 1.61 -4.21
N VAL A 105 -3.41 0.76 -4.91
CA VAL A 105 -2.88 -0.50 -5.39
C VAL A 105 -2.21 -0.22 -6.73
N ALA A 106 -0.89 -0.28 -6.73
CA ALA A 106 -0.12 0.11 -7.91
C ALA A 106 0.08 -1.03 -8.89
N GLN A 107 0.07 -2.26 -8.40
CA GLN A 107 0.37 -3.39 -9.25
C GLN A 107 -0.25 -4.65 -8.67
N VAL A 108 -0.78 -5.51 -9.54
CA VAL A 108 -1.35 -6.80 -9.15
C VAL A 108 -0.62 -7.87 -9.95
N THR A 109 -0.03 -8.82 -9.27
CA THR A 109 0.67 -9.92 -9.92
C THR A 109 0.02 -11.23 -9.49
N PRO A 110 -0.80 -11.84 -10.34
CA PRO A 110 -1.47 -13.09 -9.97
C PRO A 110 -0.48 -14.26 -9.94
N PHE A 111 -0.76 -15.21 -9.08
CA PHE A 111 0.00 -16.45 -9.00
C PHE A 111 -0.80 -17.57 -9.63
N PHE A 112 -0.12 -18.47 -10.33
CA PHE A 112 -0.77 -19.64 -10.90
C PHE A 112 -0.02 -20.86 -10.47
N ASP A 113 -0.81 -21.92 -10.22
CA ASP A 113 -0.21 -23.16 -9.82
C ASP A 113 0.24 -23.86 -11.06
N GLU A 114 1.55 -24.02 -11.21
CA GLU A 114 2.02 -24.64 -12.36
C GLU A 114 2.55 -25.92 -12.06
N ASP A 115 2.24 -26.90 -12.47
CA ASP A 115 2.74 -28.08 -12.13
C ASP A 115 3.65 -28.69 -12.92
#